data_40154bc040ea74c2dc50dbce9fc50d72
#
_entry.id   40154bc040ea74c2dc50dbce9fc50d72
#
_cell.length_a   1.000
_cell.length_b   1.000
_cell.length_c   1.000
_cell.angle_alpha   90.00
_cell.angle_beta   90.00
_cell.angle_gamma   90.00
#
_symmetry.space_group_name_H-M   'P 1'
#
loop_
_entity.id
_entity.type
_entity.pdbx_description
1 polymer ?
#
loop_
_entity_poly.entity_id
_entity_poly.type
_entity_poly.pdbx_seq_one_letter_code
_entity_poly.pdbx_strand_id
1 'polypeptide(L)'
;ITPGLIDCHSHSAAFSINEGSQSITAEVRIQDVMNSDDITIYRQLAGGLTMANILHGSANTIGGQNAVIKMRWGDTPEFLLYENAMPGIKFALGENVKQSNWGDDNTTRYPQTRMGVEQILRDAFTSAVEYQTEWNDYRNNKKKWKKKVPPRQDLELDALVEILEGKRQIHCHSYRQDEILMLTRVAEDFGFTIGTFQHVLEGYKVADRLREHGANASTFSDWWAYKYEVIDAIPYNGALMTDVGVIVSFNSDSRELARRMNTEAAKGVKYGNLSEEEALKLVTINPAIQLNIDKWVGSLEVGKDADFVIWSDHPLSTRAKCEQTWIDGIQYFSLDRDAELKVRDTELRNKLVSKILSKKSDVKGKKWNHNEKKSANHHNCLEKL
;
A
#
# COMPACT_ATOMS: atom_id res chain seq x y z
N ILE A 1 -14.09 -22.33 -2.08
CA ILE A 1 -14.40 -20.97 -1.62
C ILE A 1 -13.33 -20.53 -0.63
N THR A 2 -12.88 -19.28 -0.72
CA THR A 2 -11.96 -18.67 0.25
C THR A 2 -12.56 -17.36 0.77
N PRO A 3 -12.04 -16.80 1.89
CA PRO A 3 -12.22 -15.39 2.19
C PRO A 3 -11.75 -14.54 1.00
N GLY A 4 -12.21 -13.32 0.90
CA GLY A 4 -11.65 -12.34 -0.04
C GLY A 4 -10.16 -12.13 0.19
N LEU A 5 -9.40 -12.01 -0.90
CA LEU A 5 -7.97 -11.71 -0.80
C LEU A 5 -7.75 -10.24 -0.43
N ILE A 6 -6.72 -9.98 0.35
CA ILE A 6 -6.36 -8.64 0.86
C ILE A 6 -4.92 -8.33 0.49
N ASP A 7 -4.69 -7.19 -0.15
CA ASP A 7 -3.34 -6.69 -0.46
C ASP A 7 -2.94 -5.59 0.55
N CYS A 8 -1.97 -5.89 1.39
CA CYS A 8 -1.51 -4.96 2.44
C CYS A 8 -0.67 -3.79 1.89
N HIS A 9 -0.32 -3.80 0.60
CA HIS A 9 0.43 -2.74 -0.06
C HIS A 9 0.06 -2.63 -1.53
N SER A 10 -0.73 -1.64 -1.87
CA SER A 10 -1.16 -1.37 -3.24
C SER A 10 -1.09 0.13 -3.57
N HIS A 11 -1.08 0.42 -4.86
CA HIS A 11 -1.20 1.76 -5.43
C HIS A 11 -2.37 1.86 -6.42
N SER A 12 -3.31 0.94 -6.35
CA SER A 12 -4.55 0.94 -7.16
C SER A 12 -5.46 2.10 -6.77
N ALA A 13 -6.33 2.49 -7.66
CA ALA A 13 -7.29 3.58 -7.45
C ALA A 13 -6.65 4.95 -7.12
N ALA A 14 -5.34 5.15 -7.33
CA ALA A 14 -4.65 6.42 -7.13
C ALA A 14 -3.57 6.61 -8.21
N PHE A 15 -3.54 7.75 -8.88
CA PHE A 15 -2.57 8.02 -9.96
C PHE A 15 -1.33 8.77 -9.50
N SER A 16 -1.47 9.66 -8.51
CA SER A 16 -0.37 10.44 -7.96
C SER A 16 -0.20 10.06 -6.50
N ILE A 17 0.79 9.23 -6.22
CA ILE A 17 0.98 8.60 -4.90
C ILE A 17 2.15 9.19 -4.11
N ASN A 18 2.91 10.10 -4.70
CA ASN A 18 4.07 10.71 -4.05
C ASN A 18 3.92 12.23 -3.98
N GLU A 19 3.96 12.78 -2.77
CA GLU A 19 4.29 14.18 -2.55
C GLU A 19 5.77 14.27 -2.19
N GLY A 20 6.63 14.29 -3.22
CA GLY A 20 8.07 14.07 -3.07
C GLY A 20 8.92 15.32 -2.80
N SER A 21 8.30 16.50 -2.69
CA SER A 21 9.01 17.78 -2.58
C SER A 21 9.73 17.97 -1.25
N GLN A 22 9.20 17.38 -0.17
CA GLN A 22 9.74 17.47 1.18
C GLN A 22 10.07 16.08 1.73
N SER A 23 10.84 16.04 2.81
CA SER A 23 11.22 14.78 3.47
C SER A 23 10.14 14.25 4.39
N ILE A 24 9.27 15.14 4.86
CA ILE A 24 8.11 14.86 5.70
C ILE A 24 6.90 15.51 5.03
N THR A 25 5.84 14.76 4.84
CA THR A 25 4.55 15.20 4.27
C THR A 25 3.41 14.42 4.94
N ALA A 26 3.44 14.34 6.28
CA ALA A 26 2.51 13.52 7.06
C ALA A 26 1.05 14.01 6.97
N GLU A 27 0.82 15.25 6.55
CA GLU A 27 -0.48 15.89 6.38
C GLU A 27 -1.22 15.46 5.12
N VAL A 28 -0.52 15.00 4.07
CA VAL A 28 -1.19 14.60 2.82
C VAL A 28 -1.85 13.23 2.96
N ARG A 29 -2.97 13.02 2.25
CA ARG A 29 -3.79 11.81 2.39
C ARG A 29 -4.10 11.18 1.04
N ILE A 30 -3.89 9.89 0.92
CA ILE A 30 -4.23 9.12 -0.29
C ILE A 30 -5.73 9.20 -0.59
N GLN A 31 -6.59 9.24 0.42
CA GLN A 31 -8.04 9.31 0.23
C GLN A 31 -8.49 10.54 -0.59
N ASP A 32 -7.71 11.64 -0.59
CA ASP A 32 -8.06 12.88 -1.29
C ASP A 32 -7.81 12.80 -2.81
N VAL A 33 -7.12 11.76 -3.29
CA VAL A 33 -6.79 11.53 -4.72
C VAL A 33 -7.30 10.19 -5.24
N MET A 34 -8.27 9.59 -4.56
CA MET A 34 -8.86 8.32 -4.97
C MET A 34 -9.60 8.44 -6.30
N ASN A 35 -9.39 7.47 -7.18
CA ASN A 35 -10.08 7.34 -8.45
C ASN A 35 -10.84 6.02 -8.53
N SER A 36 -12.16 6.07 -8.33
CA SER A 36 -13.01 4.88 -8.38
C SER A 36 -13.23 4.31 -9.79
N ASP A 37 -12.90 5.08 -10.84
CA ASP A 37 -12.96 4.64 -12.24
C ASP A 37 -11.69 3.90 -12.71
N ASP A 38 -10.71 3.69 -11.81
CA ASP A 38 -9.50 2.95 -12.17
C ASP A 38 -9.83 1.51 -12.52
N ILE A 39 -9.71 1.14 -13.79
CA ILE A 39 -9.99 -0.20 -14.31
C ILE A 39 -9.20 -1.31 -13.59
N THR A 40 -8.10 -0.96 -12.94
CA THR A 40 -7.32 -1.93 -12.18
C THR A 40 -8.12 -2.51 -11.01
N ILE A 41 -9.08 -1.77 -10.44
CA ILE A 41 -10.01 -2.29 -9.42
C ILE A 41 -10.77 -3.50 -9.98
N TYR A 42 -11.38 -3.36 -11.16
CA TYR A 42 -12.11 -4.45 -11.78
C TYR A 42 -11.22 -5.65 -12.15
N ARG A 43 -10.01 -5.36 -12.65
CA ARG A 43 -9.04 -6.43 -12.97
C ARG A 43 -8.58 -7.20 -11.74
N GLN A 44 -8.49 -6.55 -10.60
CA GLN A 44 -8.10 -7.18 -9.34
C GLN A 44 -9.25 -7.99 -8.73
N LEU A 45 -10.49 -7.53 -8.87
CA LEU A 45 -11.68 -8.34 -8.55
C LEU A 45 -11.70 -9.65 -9.34
N ALA A 46 -11.29 -9.63 -10.62
CA ALA A 46 -11.14 -10.84 -11.43
C ALA A 46 -10.03 -11.80 -10.94
N GLY A 47 -9.22 -11.36 -9.99
CA GLY A 47 -8.21 -12.17 -9.27
C GLY A 47 -8.62 -12.52 -7.83
N GLY A 48 -9.83 -12.15 -7.40
CA GLY A 48 -10.33 -12.43 -6.06
C GLY A 48 -9.93 -11.42 -5.00
N LEU A 49 -9.33 -10.27 -5.37
CA LEU A 49 -8.99 -9.23 -4.41
C LEU A 49 -10.26 -8.48 -3.99
N THR A 50 -10.51 -8.41 -2.69
CA THR A 50 -11.68 -7.70 -2.12
C THR A 50 -11.29 -6.42 -1.41
N MET A 51 -10.06 -6.36 -0.88
CA MET A 51 -9.56 -5.19 -0.15
C MET A 51 -8.11 -4.88 -0.49
N ALA A 52 -7.74 -3.62 -0.36
CA ALA A 52 -6.36 -3.18 -0.50
C ALA A 52 -6.04 -2.01 0.44
N ASN A 53 -4.80 -1.97 0.92
CA ASN A 53 -4.23 -0.83 1.62
C ASN A 53 -3.49 0.04 0.60
N ILE A 54 -4.03 1.21 0.29
CA ILE A 54 -3.47 2.14 -0.68
C ILE A 54 -2.51 3.08 0.05
N LEU A 55 -1.24 2.93 -0.26
CA LEU A 55 -0.16 3.64 0.42
C LEU A 55 0.37 4.81 -0.43
N HIS A 56 0.84 5.84 0.24
CA HIS A 56 1.74 6.83 -0.36
C HIS A 56 3.00 6.11 -0.87
N GLY A 57 3.60 6.58 -1.94
CA GLY A 57 4.85 6.02 -2.44
C GLY A 57 6.02 6.23 -1.47
N SER A 58 7.19 5.68 -1.80
CA SER A 58 8.35 5.68 -0.90
C SER A 58 9.35 6.81 -1.13
N ALA A 59 8.89 7.97 -1.63
CA ALA A 59 9.77 9.10 -1.93
C ALA A 59 10.25 9.88 -0.69
N ASN A 60 9.56 9.79 0.44
CA ASN A 60 9.76 10.56 1.66
C ASN A 60 10.12 9.66 2.83
N THR A 61 10.94 10.15 3.76
CA THR A 61 11.20 9.45 5.03
C THR A 61 9.90 9.27 5.82
N ILE A 62 9.09 10.32 5.91
CA ILE A 62 7.72 10.29 6.42
C ILE A 62 6.82 10.79 5.28
N GLY A 63 6.05 9.90 4.68
CA GLY A 63 5.12 10.20 3.59
C GLY A 63 3.71 10.45 4.09
N GLY A 64 2.74 10.29 3.17
CA GLY A 64 1.34 10.59 3.45
C GLY A 64 0.56 9.47 4.15
N GLN A 65 -0.64 9.82 4.57
CA GLN A 65 -1.60 8.93 5.21
C GLN A 65 -2.20 7.97 4.17
N ASN A 66 -2.38 6.70 4.53
CA ASN A 66 -2.94 5.67 3.67
C ASN A 66 -4.48 5.70 3.62
N ALA A 67 -5.02 4.88 2.72
CA ALA A 67 -6.45 4.55 2.69
C ALA A 67 -6.63 3.04 2.53
N VAL A 68 -7.38 2.42 3.43
CA VAL A 68 -7.84 1.04 3.25
C VAL A 68 -9.16 1.07 2.50
N ILE A 69 -9.25 0.31 1.42
CA ILE A 69 -10.43 0.29 0.55
C ILE A 69 -10.99 -1.12 0.37
N LYS A 70 -12.30 -1.21 0.15
CA LYS A 70 -12.94 -2.36 -0.48
C LYS A 70 -13.05 -2.11 -1.99
N MET A 71 -12.82 -3.15 -2.77
CA MET A 71 -12.77 -3.09 -4.24
C MET A 71 -14.18 -3.00 -4.87
N ARG A 72 -15.01 -2.07 -4.39
CA ARG A 72 -16.41 -1.86 -4.80
C ARG A 72 -16.48 -1.13 -6.14
N TRP A 73 -16.14 -1.83 -7.21
CA TRP A 73 -16.14 -1.28 -8.57
C TRP A 73 -17.50 -0.70 -8.96
N GLY A 74 -17.49 0.55 -9.44
CA GLY A 74 -18.69 1.28 -9.85
C GLY A 74 -19.27 2.20 -8.77
N ASP A 75 -18.73 2.18 -7.57
CA ASP A 75 -19.09 3.10 -6.50
C ASP A 75 -18.29 4.42 -6.58
N THR A 76 -18.64 5.40 -5.75
CA THR A 76 -17.88 6.64 -5.63
C THR A 76 -16.62 6.44 -4.79
N PRO A 77 -15.62 7.35 -4.89
CA PRO A 77 -14.38 7.23 -4.11
C PRO A 77 -14.62 7.08 -2.61
N GLU A 78 -15.60 7.78 -2.05
CA GLU A 78 -15.93 7.72 -0.61
C GLU A 78 -16.43 6.34 -0.21
N PHE A 79 -17.21 5.68 -1.06
CA PHE A 79 -17.74 4.33 -0.79
C PHE A 79 -16.70 3.21 -0.98
N LEU A 80 -15.54 3.50 -1.57
CA LEU A 80 -14.43 2.56 -1.56
C LEU A 80 -13.77 2.50 -0.18
N LEU A 81 -13.75 3.60 0.59
CA LEU A 81 -13.07 3.67 1.88
C LEU A 81 -13.67 2.70 2.89
N TYR A 82 -12.82 2.05 3.67
CA TYR A 82 -13.21 1.16 4.75
C TYR A 82 -12.96 1.84 6.11
N GLU A 83 -14.02 2.39 6.69
CA GLU A 83 -13.96 3.25 7.88
C GLU A 83 -13.51 2.52 9.16
N ASN A 84 -13.67 1.18 9.21
CA ASN A 84 -13.27 0.39 10.37
C ASN A 84 -11.75 0.16 10.46
N ALA A 85 -10.99 0.50 9.42
CA ALA A 85 -9.55 0.35 9.45
C ALA A 85 -8.89 1.38 10.37
N MET A 86 -7.89 0.95 11.12
CA MET A 86 -7.05 1.88 11.89
C MET A 86 -6.34 2.83 10.92
N PRO A 87 -6.36 4.16 11.19
CA PRO A 87 -5.58 5.11 10.40
C PRO A 87 -4.12 4.69 10.31
N GLY A 88 -3.53 4.84 9.13
CA GLY A 88 -2.12 4.54 8.93
C GLY A 88 -1.39 5.66 8.20
N ILE A 89 -0.07 5.50 8.09
CA ILE A 89 0.82 6.43 7.42
C ILE A 89 1.99 5.68 6.81
N LYS A 90 2.44 6.12 5.64
CA LYS A 90 3.60 5.55 4.96
C LYS A 90 4.90 6.20 5.44
N PHE A 91 5.80 5.37 5.93
CA PHE A 91 7.22 5.72 6.10
C PHE A 91 8.04 5.01 5.03
N ALA A 92 9.26 5.49 4.79
CA ALA A 92 10.19 4.81 3.92
C ALA A 92 11.64 4.97 4.36
N LEU A 93 12.41 3.94 4.06
CA LEU A 93 13.85 3.83 4.27
C LEU A 93 14.55 3.58 2.92
N GLY A 94 15.85 3.44 2.93
CA GLY A 94 16.60 3.01 1.77
C GLY A 94 16.99 4.11 0.78
N GLU A 95 17.28 3.67 -0.42
CA GLU A 95 17.77 4.57 -1.48
C GLU A 95 16.71 5.52 -2.03
N ASN A 96 15.42 5.12 -1.98
CA ASN A 96 14.35 5.95 -2.50
C ASN A 96 14.26 7.30 -1.79
N VAL A 97 14.29 7.31 -0.46
CA VAL A 97 14.20 8.54 0.33
C VAL A 97 15.43 9.43 0.23
N LYS A 98 16.59 8.85 -0.07
CA LYS A 98 17.83 9.57 -0.36
C LYS A 98 17.90 10.06 -1.80
N GLN A 99 16.97 9.59 -2.64
CA GLN A 99 16.91 9.90 -4.07
C GLN A 99 18.17 9.48 -4.86
N SER A 100 18.95 8.55 -4.32
CA SER A 100 20.18 8.06 -4.94
C SER A 100 19.94 7.22 -6.20
N ASN A 101 18.73 6.77 -6.43
CA ASN A 101 18.29 5.99 -7.59
C ASN A 101 17.47 6.82 -8.61
N TRP A 102 17.39 8.15 -8.45
CA TRP A 102 16.58 9.01 -9.31
C TRP A 102 17.31 9.48 -10.59
N GLY A 103 18.55 9.03 -10.78
CA GLY A 103 19.34 9.37 -11.98
C GLY A 103 19.58 10.87 -12.13
N ASP A 104 19.34 11.40 -13.34
CA ASP A 104 19.56 12.82 -13.66
C ASP A 104 18.54 13.75 -12.96
N ASP A 105 17.44 13.23 -12.43
CA ASP A 105 16.45 13.97 -11.65
C ASP A 105 16.85 14.09 -10.17
N ASN A 106 18.09 13.74 -9.83
CA ASN A 106 18.61 13.81 -8.46
C ASN A 106 18.47 15.24 -7.90
N THR A 107 17.99 15.33 -6.69
CA THR A 107 17.78 16.59 -5.98
C THR A 107 18.78 16.77 -4.85
N THR A 108 18.91 18.00 -4.35
CA THR A 108 19.70 18.31 -3.16
C THR A 108 18.88 18.24 -1.88
N ARG A 109 17.64 17.70 -1.94
CA ARG A 109 16.78 17.52 -0.77
C ARG A 109 17.46 16.62 0.27
N TYR A 110 17.45 17.05 1.52
CA TYR A 110 17.82 16.20 2.64
C TYR A 110 16.73 15.11 2.86
N PRO A 111 17.06 13.83 3.18
CA PRO A 111 18.37 13.29 3.48
C PRO A 111 19.13 12.82 2.21
N GLN A 112 20.46 12.81 2.28
CA GLN A 112 21.33 12.25 1.23
C GLN A 112 21.97 10.93 1.65
N THR A 113 21.85 10.54 2.92
CA THR A 113 22.44 9.34 3.50
C THR A 113 21.48 8.65 4.46
N ARG A 114 21.76 7.38 4.81
CA ARG A 114 21.04 6.64 5.85
C ARG A 114 21.13 7.28 7.23
N MET A 115 22.25 7.95 7.53
CA MET A 115 22.41 8.75 8.76
C MET A 115 21.38 9.90 8.81
N GLY A 116 21.19 10.59 7.68
CA GLY A 116 20.21 11.65 7.56
C GLY A 116 18.77 11.15 7.69
N VAL A 117 18.48 9.92 7.25
CA VAL A 117 17.16 9.29 7.43
C VAL A 117 16.85 9.11 8.91
N GLU A 118 17.78 8.55 9.71
CA GLU A 118 17.59 8.44 11.16
C GLU A 118 17.38 9.80 11.82
N GLN A 119 18.19 10.80 11.42
CA GLN A 119 18.10 12.14 12.03
C GLN A 119 16.74 12.81 11.76
N ILE A 120 16.20 12.71 10.53
CA ILE A 120 14.86 13.23 10.22
C ILE A 120 13.80 12.60 11.12
N LEU A 121 13.84 11.27 11.31
CA LEU A 121 12.88 10.58 12.16
C LEU A 121 12.95 11.10 13.60
N ARG A 122 14.17 11.24 14.16
CA ARG A 122 14.36 11.74 15.52
C ARG A 122 13.92 13.19 15.69
N ASP A 123 14.24 14.06 14.73
CA ASP A 123 13.84 15.47 14.75
C ASP A 123 12.32 15.62 14.66
N ALA A 124 11.68 14.83 13.79
CA ALA A 124 10.23 14.83 13.61
C ALA A 124 9.48 14.40 14.87
N PHE A 125 9.89 13.29 15.49
CA PHE A 125 9.26 12.82 16.72
C PHE A 125 9.60 13.70 17.93
N THR A 126 10.80 14.30 18.00
CA THR A 126 11.11 15.32 19.01
C THR A 126 10.14 16.50 18.90
N SER A 127 9.95 17.03 17.69
CA SER A 127 9.00 18.12 17.44
C SER A 127 7.56 17.72 17.78
N ALA A 128 7.16 16.48 17.47
CA ALA A 128 5.81 15.98 17.81
C ALA A 128 5.59 15.89 19.33
N VAL A 129 6.59 15.46 20.10
CA VAL A 129 6.53 15.41 21.57
C VAL A 129 6.43 16.82 22.16
N GLU A 130 7.21 17.78 21.65
CA GLU A 130 7.15 19.18 22.08
C GLU A 130 5.76 19.79 21.78
N TYR A 131 5.25 19.58 20.57
CA TYR A 131 3.94 20.01 20.13
C TYR A 131 2.82 19.42 21.00
N GLN A 132 2.85 18.10 21.23
CA GLN A 132 1.90 17.42 22.11
C GLN A 132 1.93 18.00 23.54
N THR A 133 3.12 18.27 24.07
CA THR A 133 3.33 18.85 25.40
C THR A 133 2.72 20.24 25.51
N GLU A 134 2.92 21.09 24.49
CA GLU A 134 2.36 22.44 24.46
C GLU A 134 0.82 22.42 24.40
N TRP A 135 0.24 21.56 23.55
CA TRP A 135 -1.20 21.38 23.47
C TRP A 135 -1.80 20.83 24.78
N ASN A 136 -1.11 19.90 25.45
CA ASN A 136 -1.55 19.37 26.73
C ASN A 136 -1.49 20.44 27.83
N ASP A 137 -0.44 21.27 27.85
CA ASP A 137 -0.37 22.43 28.76
C ASP A 137 -1.50 23.43 28.49
N TYR A 138 -1.79 23.73 27.22
CA TYR A 138 -2.92 24.59 26.84
C TYR A 138 -4.27 24.04 27.33
N ARG A 139 -4.53 22.74 27.13
CA ARG A 139 -5.78 22.10 27.53
C ARG A 139 -5.96 22.07 29.07
N ASN A 140 -4.88 21.81 29.79
CA ASN A 140 -4.91 21.55 31.24
C ASN A 140 -4.70 22.80 32.10
N ASN A 141 -4.03 23.84 31.58
CA ASN A 141 -3.65 25.04 32.32
C ASN A 141 -4.34 26.30 31.82
N LYS A 142 -5.69 26.32 31.77
CA LYS A 142 -6.51 27.45 31.25
C LYS A 142 -6.14 28.81 31.86
N LYS A 143 -5.73 28.85 33.15
CA LYS A 143 -5.31 30.12 33.82
C LYS A 143 -4.04 30.68 33.20
N LYS A 144 -3.05 29.86 32.91
CA LYS A 144 -1.78 30.23 32.26
C LYS A 144 -2.00 30.80 30.87
N TRP A 145 -2.99 30.25 30.17
CA TRP A 145 -3.30 30.57 28.77
C TRP A 145 -4.37 31.65 28.56
N LYS A 146 -4.99 32.13 29.63
CA LYS A 146 -6.12 33.13 29.56
C LYS A 146 -5.80 34.38 28.74
N LYS A 147 -4.53 34.80 28.66
CA LYS A 147 -4.07 36.00 27.94
C LYS A 147 -3.09 35.65 26.79
N LYS A 148 -2.97 34.38 26.41
CA LYS A 148 -2.08 33.92 25.36
C LYS A 148 -2.90 33.39 24.17
N VAL A 149 -2.30 33.46 22.98
CA VAL A 149 -2.83 32.78 21.80
C VAL A 149 -2.70 31.29 21.97
N PRO A 150 -3.72 30.48 21.64
CA PRO A 150 -3.59 29.02 21.61
C PRO A 150 -2.41 28.55 20.74
N PRO A 151 -1.83 27.38 21.00
CA PRO A 151 -0.85 26.79 20.08
C PRO A 151 -1.43 26.74 18.65
N ARG A 152 -0.60 27.00 17.67
CA ARG A 152 -1.01 26.84 16.27
C ARG A 152 -1.21 25.37 15.96
N GLN A 153 -2.30 25.03 15.28
CA GLN A 153 -2.49 23.68 14.75
C GLN A 153 -1.50 23.43 13.62
N ASP A 154 -0.86 22.27 13.65
CA ASP A 154 0.06 21.76 12.64
C ASP A 154 -0.39 20.37 12.24
N LEU A 155 -0.88 20.22 11.00
CA LEU A 155 -1.46 18.96 10.52
C LEU A 155 -0.42 17.86 10.33
N GLU A 156 0.83 18.22 10.05
CA GLU A 156 1.94 17.27 9.97
C GLU A 156 2.24 16.70 11.36
N LEU A 157 2.37 17.57 12.38
CA LEU A 157 2.63 17.16 13.75
C LEU A 157 1.41 16.46 14.39
N ASP A 158 0.17 16.82 14.02
CA ASP A 158 -1.03 16.11 14.47
C ASP A 158 -0.95 14.62 14.08
N ALA A 159 -0.55 14.29 12.84
CA ALA A 159 -0.41 12.91 12.38
C ALA A 159 0.69 12.15 13.13
N LEU A 160 1.80 12.81 13.49
CA LEU A 160 2.87 12.20 14.29
C LEU A 160 2.47 12.00 15.75
N VAL A 161 1.71 12.91 16.32
CA VAL A 161 1.14 12.76 17.68
C VAL A 161 0.17 11.58 17.74
N GLU A 162 -0.64 11.36 16.69
CA GLU A 162 -1.51 10.18 16.63
C GLU A 162 -0.71 8.86 16.66
N ILE A 163 0.52 8.82 16.10
CA ILE A 163 1.42 7.67 16.21
C ILE A 163 1.87 7.48 17.66
N LEU A 164 2.33 8.55 18.33
CA LEU A 164 2.75 8.51 19.74
C LEU A 164 1.63 8.07 20.68
N GLU A 165 0.38 8.37 20.31
CA GLU A 165 -0.81 8.00 21.07
C GLU A 165 -1.37 6.60 20.69
N GLY A 166 -0.73 5.89 19.76
CA GLY A 166 -1.18 4.58 19.29
C GLY A 166 -2.49 4.61 18.47
N LYS A 167 -2.85 5.77 17.92
CA LYS A 167 -4.08 5.98 17.12
C LYS A 167 -3.83 5.83 15.61
N ARG A 168 -2.59 5.88 15.18
CA ARG A 168 -2.16 5.73 13.79
C ARG A 168 -0.99 4.76 13.71
N GLN A 169 -1.05 3.82 12.79
CA GLN A 169 0.01 2.84 12.59
C GLN A 169 0.94 3.20 11.44
N ILE A 170 2.20 2.79 11.55
CA ILE A 170 3.21 3.02 10.52
C ILE A 170 3.28 1.80 9.60
N HIS A 171 3.24 2.07 8.28
CA HIS A 171 3.58 1.13 7.22
C HIS A 171 4.89 1.57 6.58
N CYS A 172 5.99 0.88 6.86
CA CYS A 172 7.33 1.35 6.49
C CYS A 172 7.95 0.55 5.34
N HIS A 173 8.12 1.20 4.18
CA HIS A 173 8.97 0.66 3.10
C HIS A 173 10.39 0.43 3.62
N SER A 174 10.90 -0.79 3.47
CA SER A 174 12.20 -1.19 3.99
C SER A 174 12.73 -2.40 3.23
N TYR A 175 14.06 -2.50 3.12
CA TYR A 175 14.72 -3.67 2.54
C TYR A 175 15.76 -4.26 3.48
N ARG A 176 16.67 -3.42 3.95
CA ARG A 176 17.90 -3.81 4.65
C ARG A 176 17.71 -3.97 6.15
N GLN A 177 18.38 -4.98 6.70
CA GLN A 177 18.35 -5.27 8.15
C GLN A 177 18.81 -4.11 9.03
N ASP A 178 19.87 -3.39 8.62
CA ASP A 178 20.44 -2.30 9.40
C ASP A 178 19.46 -1.13 9.56
N GLU A 179 18.69 -0.82 8.51
CA GLU A 179 17.67 0.22 8.53
C GLU A 179 16.40 -0.21 9.30
N ILE A 180 16.01 -1.48 9.18
CA ILE A 180 14.91 -2.05 9.98
C ILE A 180 15.25 -1.95 11.47
N LEU A 181 16.46 -2.39 11.85
CA LEU A 181 16.94 -2.29 13.25
C LEU A 181 17.07 -0.84 13.72
N MET A 182 17.47 0.08 12.85
CA MET A 182 17.52 1.51 13.18
C MET A 182 16.12 2.03 13.52
N LEU A 183 15.13 1.76 12.67
CA LEU A 183 13.79 2.29 12.89
C LEU A 183 13.11 1.66 14.13
N THR A 184 13.35 0.37 14.43
CA THR A 184 12.84 -0.23 15.68
C THR A 184 13.43 0.47 16.91
N ARG A 185 14.73 0.82 16.92
CA ARG A 185 15.34 1.58 18.03
C ARG A 185 14.73 2.98 18.16
N VAL A 186 14.55 3.69 17.04
CA VAL A 186 13.89 5.01 17.07
C VAL A 186 12.48 4.89 17.65
N ALA A 187 11.70 3.90 17.22
CA ALA A 187 10.34 3.69 17.71
C ALA A 187 10.31 3.43 19.21
N GLU A 188 11.24 2.61 19.72
CA GLU A 188 11.37 2.31 21.16
C GLU A 188 11.81 3.51 22.00
N ASP A 189 12.74 4.32 21.46
CA ASP A 189 13.19 5.55 22.14
C ASP A 189 12.04 6.55 22.34
N PHE A 190 11.07 6.59 21.43
CA PHE A 190 9.89 7.45 21.51
C PHE A 190 8.63 6.75 22.04
N GLY A 191 8.68 5.45 22.32
CA GLY A 191 7.61 4.68 22.97
C GLY A 191 6.45 4.29 22.06
N PHE A 192 6.68 4.11 20.75
CA PHE A 192 5.69 3.58 19.83
C PHE A 192 6.15 2.29 19.14
N THR A 193 5.23 1.59 18.47
CA THR A 193 5.52 0.36 17.74
C THR A 193 5.26 0.55 16.25
N ILE A 194 6.12 0.00 15.40
CA ILE A 194 5.89 -0.05 13.95
C ILE A 194 4.78 -1.07 13.67
N GLY A 195 3.74 -0.68 12.94
CA GLY A 195 2.65 -1.57 12.58
C GLY A 195 3.11 -2.67 11.63
N THR A 196 3.63 -2.29 10.45
CA THR A 196 4.06 -3.26 9.44
C THR A 196 5.26 -2.73 8.65
N PHE A 197 6.33 -3.51 8.61
CA PHE A 197 7.41 -3.30 7.65
C PHE A 197 6.98 -3.84 6.29
N GLN A 198 7.05 -2.99 5.27
CA GLN A 198 6.69 -3.30 3.89
C GLN A 198 7.91 -3.73 3.09
N HIS A 199 7.77 -4.74 2.23
CA HIS A 199 8.82 -5.41 1.47
C HIS A 199 9.78 -6.19 2.34
N VAL A 200 10.43 -5.56 3.29
CA VAL A 200 11.22 -6.16 4.39
C VAL A 200 12.09 -7.36 3.92
N LEU A 201 12.81 -7.17 2.79
CA LEU A 201 13.44 -8.27 2.05
C LEU A 201 14.59 -8.95 2.78
N GLU A 202 15.21 -8.29 3.76
CA GLU A 202 16.16 -8.87 4.70
C GLU A 202 15.54 -9.18 6.07
N GLY A 203 14.22 -9.25 6.18
CA GLY A 203 13.50 -9.52 7.42
C GLY A 203 13.91 -10.84 8.08
N TYR A 204 14.22 -11.85 7.27
CA TYR A 204 14.71 -13.14 7.76
C TYR A 204 15.98 -13.05 8.60
N LYS A 205 16.82 -12.02 8.40
CA LYS A 205 18.04 -11.80 9.18
C LYS A 205 17.76 -11.21 10.58
N VAL A 206 16.59 -10.60 10.76
CA VAL A 206 16.20 -9.84 11.98
C VAL A 206 14.81 -10.23 12.48
N ALA A 207 14.33 -11.42 12.12
CA ALA A 207 12.98 -11.87 12.44
C ALA A 207 12.69 -11.91 13.95
N ASP A 208 13.65 -12.36 14.76
CA ASP A 208 13.53 -12.34 16.22
C ASP A 208 13.28 -10.93 16.75
N ARG A 209 14.00 -9.95 16.20
CA ARG A 209 13.86 -8.56 16.60
C ARG A 209 12.52 -7.94 16.17
N LEU A 210 12.04 -8.29 14.97
CA LEU A 210 10.69 -7.90 14.52
C LEU A 210 9.62 -8.43 15.48
N ARG A 211 9.71 -9.70 15.86
CA ARG A 211 8.79 -10.32 16.79
C ARG A 211 8.85 -9.65 18.17
N GLU A 212 10.05 -9.42 18.71
CA GLU A 212 10.24 -8.75 20.02
C GLU A 212 9.67 -7.34 20.05
N HIS A 213 9.85 -6.59 18.96
CA HIS A 213 9.29 -5.25 18.80
C HIS A 213 7.76 -5.26 18.65
N GLY A 214 7.19 -6.38 18.22
CA GLY A 214 5.76 -6.51 17.91
C GLY A 214 5.35 -6.00 16.53
N ALA A 215 6.32 -5.81 15.62
CA ALA A 215 6.05 -5.41 14.26
C ALA A 215 5.63 -6.58 13.38
N ASN A 216 4.72 -6.32 12.45
CA ASN A 216 4.36 -7.25 11.39
C ASN A 216 5.25 -7.06 10.15
N ALA A 217 5.20 -8.00 9.21
CA ALA A 217 5.97 -7.98 7.97
C ALA A 217 5.07 -8.24 6.76
N SER A 218 5.15 -7.38 5.74
CA SER A 218 4.48 -7.60 4.46
C SER A 218 5.53 -7.65 3.37
N THR A 219 5.78 -8.83 2.78
CA THR A 219 6.91 -9.05 1.89
C THR A 219 6.47 -9.48 0.49
N PHE A 220 7.40 -9.47 -0.46
CA PHE A 220 7.21 -10.10 -1.77
C PHE A 220 7.46 -11.61 -1.66
N SER A 221 6.78 -12.38 -2.50
CA SER A 221 6.93 -13.85 -2.52
C SER A 221 8.26 -14.29 -3.13
N ASP A 222 8.75 -13.60 -4.17
CA ASP A 222 9.93 -14.00 -4.93
C ASP A 222 10.64 -12.86 -5.68
N TRP A 223 10.50 -11.62 -5.23
CA TRP A 223 11.19 -10.48 -5.84
C TRP A 223 12.60 -10.35 -5.26
N TRP A 224 13.60 -10.82 -5.98
CA TRP A 224 15.00 -10.71 -5.59
C TRP A 224 15.86 -10.19 -6.75
N ALA A 225 17.01 -9.61 -6.40
CA ALA A 225 18.08 -9.22 -7.33
C ALA A 225 17.65 -8.22 -8.44
N TYR A 226 16.56 -7.49 -8.31
CA TYR A 226 16.13 -6.50 -9.31
C TYR A 226 16.85 -5.15 -9.15
N LYS A 227 17.54 -4.91 -8.05
CA LYS A 227 18.44 -3.79 -7.82
C LYS A 227 19.49 -4.15 -6.74
N TYR A 228 20.57 -3.38 -6.66
CA TYR A 228 21.68 -3.68 -5.74
C TYR A 228 21.26 -3.68 -4.26
N GLU A 229 20.40 -2.76 -3.83
CA GLU A 229 19.92 -2.65 -2.44
C GLU A 229 19.21 -3.94 -1.95
N VAL A 230 18.73 -4.77 -2.84
CA VAL A 230 18.00 -6.01 -2.54
C VAL A 230 18.78 -7.27 -2.91
N ILE A 231 20.12 -7.18 -2.98
CA ILE A 231 20.99 -8.30 -3.37
C ILE A 231 20.85 -9.52 -2.45
N ASP A 232 20.50 -9.31 -1.19
CA ASP A 232 20.34 -10.37 -0.19
C ASP A 232 18.88 -10.84 -0.02
N ALA A 233 17.97 -10.39 -0.90
CA ALA A 233 16.61 -10.89 -0.91
C ALA A 233 16.56 -12.38 -1.31
N ILE A 234 15.74 -13.15 -0.61
CA ILE A 234 15.59 -14.60 -0.84
C ILE A 234 14.11 -15.00 -0.86
N PRO A 235 13.72 -16.03 -1.64
CA PRO A 235 12.32 -16.46 -1.74
C PRO A 235 11.79 -17.14 -0.46
N TYR A 236 12.64 -17.47 0.49
CA TYR A 236 12.27 -18.10 1.77
C TYR A 236 11.91 -17.09 2.86
N ASN A 237 12.12 -15.79 2.60
CA ASN A 237 12.02 -14.72 3.60
C ASN A 237 10.70 -14.75 4.38
N GLY A 238 9.57 -14.85 3.67
CA GLY A 238 8.25 -14.89 4.32
C GLY A 238 8.07 -16.10 5.25
N ALA A 239 8.48 -17.29 4.81
CA ALA A 239 8.39 -18.52 5.60
C ALA A 239 9.29 -18.45 6.85
N LEU A 240 10.55 -18.03 6.70
CA LEU A 240 11.47 -17.90 7.83
C LEU A 240 10.98 -16.92 8.90
N MET A 241 10.39 -15.81 8.52
CA MET A 241 9.77 -14.88 9.46
C MET A 241 8.53 -15.49 10.14
N THR A 242 7.71 -16.24 9.39
CA THR A 242 6.54 -16.96 9.93
C THR A 242 6.96 -17.99 10.97
N ASP A 243 8.00 -18.79 10.70
CA ASP A 243 8.54 -19.80 11.63
C ASP A 243 9.01 -19.20 12.96
N VAL A 244 9.50 -17.97 12.95
CA VAL A 244 9.90 -17.23 14.17
C VAL A 244 8.68 -16.66 14.90
N GLY A 245 7.50 -16.60 14.26
CA GLY A 245 6.25 -16.10 14.86
C GLY A 245 5.95 -14.63 14.54
N VAL A 246 6.56 -14.07 13.51
CA VAL A 246 6.14 -12.78 12.94
C VAL A 246 4.87 -13.00 12.12
N ILE A 247 3.89 -12.10 12.23
CA ILE A 247 2.70 -12.11 11.35
C ILE A 247 3.13 -11.59 9.98
N VAL A 248 3.17 -12.49 8.99
CA VAL A 248 3.62 -12.19 7.63
C VAL A 248 2.45 -12.14 6.66
N SER A 249 2.45 -11.16 5.75
CA SER A 249 1.63 -11.16 4.55
C SER A 249 2.48 -11.07 3.29
N PHE A 250 1.90 -11.50 2.16
CA PHE A 250 2.43 -11.15 0.85
C PHE A 250 1.67 -9.95 0.29
N ASN A 251 2.38 -9.04 -0.36
CA ASN A 251 1.81 -7.87 -1.02
C ASN A 251 2.22 -7.79 -2.49
N SER A 252 1.54 -6.96 -3.24
CA SER A 252 1.82 -6.80 -4.66
C SER A 252 2.73 -5.61 -4.97
N ASP A 253 2.58 -4.50 -4.28
CA ASP A 253 3.14 -3.18 -4.66
C ASP A 253 2.90 -2.87 -6.16
N SER A 254 1.83 -3.44 -6.74
CA SER A 254 1.59 -3.42 -8.18
C SER A 254 0.12 -3.58 -8.52
N ARG A 255 -0.39 -2.67 -9.35
CA ARG A 255 -1.76 -2.73 -9.89
C ARG A 255 -2.04 -4.00 -10.70
N GLU A 256 -1.02 -4.61 -11.31
CA GLU A 256 -1.14 -5.80 -12.14
C GLU A 256 -0.88 -7.09 -11.36
N LEU A 257 0.08 -7.11 -10.45
CA LEU A 257 0.41 -8.29 -9.65
C LEU A 257 -0.72 -8.63 -8.65
N ALA A 258 -1.39 -7.62 -8.11
CA ALA A 258 -2.49 -7.79 -7.16
C ALA A 258 -3.62 -8.73 -7.62
N ARG A 259 -3.82 -8.88 -8.93
CA ARG A 259 -4.77 -9.85 -9.50
C ARG A 259 -4.33 -11.31 -9.42
N ARG A 260 -3.16 -11.60 -8.86
CA ARG A 260 -2.57 -12.95 -8.77
C ARG A 260 -2.12 -13.30 -7.36
N MET A 261 -2.69 -12.66 -6.34
CA MET A 261 -2.29 -12.87 -4.95
C MET A 261 -2.42 -14.34 -4.50
N ASN A 262 -3.36 -15.10 -5.06
CA ASN A 262 -3.49 -16.52 -4.84
C ASN A 262 -2.23 -17.31 -5.29
N THR A 263 -1.66 -16.94 -6.44
CA THR A 263 -0.41 -17.59 -6.93
C THR A 263 0.83 -17.06 -6.19
N GLU A 264 0.80 -15.82 -5.71
CA GLU A 264 1.85 -15.31 -4.81
C GLU A 264 1.85 -16.11 -3.49
N ALA A 265 0.68 -16.36 -2.91
CA ALA A 265 0.54 -17.21 -1.72
C ALA A 265 1.08 -18.63 -1.95
N ALA A 266 0.79 -19.24 -3.12
CA ALA A 266 1.28 -20.57 -3.47
C ALA A 266 2.82 -20.69 -3.46
N LYS A 267 3.54 -19.60 -3.68
CA LYS A 267 5.01 -19.58 -3.60
C LYS A 267 5.51 -19.76 -2.16
N GLY A 268 4.72 -19.40 -1.15
CA GLY A 268 5.01 -19.73 0.25
C GLY A 268 5.09 -21.22 0.49
N VAL A 269 4.20 -22.01 -0.14
CA VAL A 269 4.29 -23.48 -0.14
C VAL A 269 5.52 -23.94 -0.92
N LYS A 270 5.69 -23.45 -2.14
CA LYS A 270 6.74 -23.93 -3.06
C LYS A 270 8.15 -23.66 -2.54
N TYR A 271 8.42 -22.48 -2.04
CA TYR A 271 9.76 -22.08 -1.62
C TYR A 271 9.97 -22.27 -0.11
N GLY A 272 8.97 -21.91 0.70
CA GLY A 272 9.09 -21.90 2.15
C GLY A 272 8.58 -23.14 2.85
N ASN A 273 8.01 -24.10 2.11
CA ASN A 273 7.39 -25.32 2.64
C ASN A 273 6.29 -25.04 3.70
N LEU A 274 5.62 -23.89 3.59
CA LEU A 274 4.44 -23.60 4.40
C LEU A 274 3.31 -24.56 4.06
N SER A 275 2.43 -24.86 5.01
CA SER A 275 1.17 -25.53 4.70
C SER A 275 0.31 -24.68 3.76
N GLU A 276 -0.60 -25.31 3.02
CA GLU A 276 -1.54 -24.57 2.15
C GLU A 276 -2.42 -23.59 2.94
N GLU A 277 -2.77 -23.96 4.16
CA GLU A 277 -3.50 -23.08 5.08
C GLU A 277 -2.69 -21.85 5.47
N GLU A 278 -1.44 -22.04 5.92
CA GLU A 278 -0.54 -20.91 6.25
C GLU A 278 -0.29 -20.01 5.03
N ALA A 279 -0.12 -20.60 3.85
CA ALA A 279 0.04 -19.83 2.63
C ALA A 279 -1.20 -18.98 2.29
N LEU A 280 -2.41 -19.49 2.48
CA LEU A 280 -3.63 -18.70 2.30
C LEU A 280 -3.74 -17.59 3.34
N LYS A 281 -3.31 -17.78 4.57
CA LYS A 281 -3.28 -16.74 5.60
C LYS A 281 -2.42 -15.54 5.18
N LEU A 282 -1.37 -15.73 4.40
CA LEU A 282 -0.49 -14.64 3.92
C LEU A 282 -1.22 -13.58 3.07
N VAL A 283 -2.37 -13.92 2.51
CA VAL A 283 -3.16 -13.04 1.63
C VAL A 283 -4.63 -12.90 2.07
N THR A 284 -4.96 -13.33 3.28
CA THR A 284 -6.33 -13.25 3.84
C THR A 284 -6.31 -12.69 5.26
N ILE A 285 -6.17 -13.53 6.28
CA ILE A 285 -6.29 -13.11 7.69
C ILE A 285 -5.06 -12.32 8.16
N ASN A 286 -3.84 -12.65 7.71
CA ASN A 286 -2.65 -11.94 8.17
C ASN A 286 -2.64 -10.45 7.75
N PRO A 287 -2.90 -10.08 6.48
CA PRO A 287 -3.06 -8.67 6.14
C PRO A 287 -4.24 -8.01 6.86
N ALA A 288 -5.32 -8.73 7.16
CA ALA A 288 -6.41 -8.19 7.97
C ALA A 288 -5.95 -7.84 9.39
N ILE A 289 -5.15 -8.70 10.04
CA ILE A 289 -4.54 -8.41 11.34
C ILE A 289 -3.60 -7.19 11.24
N GLN A 290 -2.77 -7.12 10.21
CA GLN A 290 -1.84 -6.02 9.97
C GLN A 290 -2.54 -4.66 9.79
N LEU A 291 -3.79 -4.67 9.33
CA LEU A 291 -4.63 -3.48 9.14
C LEU A 291 -5.60 -3.24 10.31
N ASN A 292 -5.58 -4.11 11.35
CA ASN A 292 -6.49 -4.10 12.49
C ASN A 292 -7.97 -4.23 12.09
N ILE A 293 -8.27 -5.06 11.08
CA ILE A 293 -9.62 -5.30 10.55
C ILE A 293 -10.05 -6.77 10.61
N ASP A 294 -9.27 -7.61 11.25
CA ASP A 294 -9.49 -9.06 11.37
C ASP A 294 -10.78 -9.44 12.09
N LYS A 295 -11.38 -8.51 12.84
CA LYS A 295 -12.71 -8.67 13.45
C LYS A 295 -13.83 -8.72 12.43
N TRP A 296 -13.62 -8.12 11.25
CA TRP A 296 -14.67 -7.95 10.24
C TRP A 296 -14.41 -8.72 8.96
N VAL A 297 -13.13 -8.96 8.60
CA VAL A 297 -12.75 -9.58 7.33
C VAL A 297 -11.59 -10.57 7.51
N GLY A 298 -11.13 -11.19 6.42
CA GLY A 298 -9.94 -12.06 6.38
C GLY A 298 -10.22 -13.53 6.69
N SER A 299 -11.40 -13.89 7.17
CA SER A 299 -11.86 -15.27 7.36
C SER A 299 -13.35 -15.41 7.11
N LEU A 300 -13.81 -16.65 6.89
CA LEU A 300 -15.25 -16.96 6.72
C LEU A 300 -15.84 -17.40 8.07
N GLU A 301 -16.33 -16.44 8.81
CA GLU A 301 -16.94 -16.64 10.13
C GLU A 301 -18.27 -15.91 10.24
N VAL A 302 -19.19 -16.45 11.04
CA VAL A 302 -20.47 -15.79 11.31
C VAL A 302 -20.23 -14.45 12.01
N GLY A 303 -20.80 -13.39 11.46
CA GLY A 303 -20.68 -12.03 11.98
C GLY A 303 -19.60 -11.18 11.31
N LYS A 304 -18.80 -11.76 10.41
CA LYS A 304 -17.90 -11.00 9.54
C LYS A 304 -18.58 -10.57 8.23
N ASP A 305 -17.99 -9.60 7.57
CA ASP A 305 -18.43 -9.13 6.26
C ASP A 305 -18.39 -10.28 5.25
N ALA A 306 -19.41 -10.37 4.39
CA ALA A 306 -19.51 -11.43 3.40
C ALA A 306 -18.60 -11.14 2.18
N ASP A 307 -17.29 -11.10 2.44
CA ASP A 307 -16.22 -10.93 1.45
C ASP A 307 -15.61 -12.30 1.13
N PHE A 308 -15.91 -12.85 -0.04
CA PHE A 308 -15.45 -14.19 -0.41
C PHE A 308 -15.26 -14.35 -1.91
N VAL A 309 -14.50 -15.39 -2.27
CA VAL A 309 -14.17 -15.74 -3.65
C VAL A 309 -14.56 -17.19 -3.94
N ILE A 310 -15.18 -17.40 -5.10
CA ILE A 310 -15.47 -18.74 -5.64
C ILE A 310 -14.42 -19.02 -6.73
N TRP A 311 -13.75 -20.17 -6.61
CA TRP A 311 -12.69 -20.62 -7.48
C TRP A 311 -13.12 -21.86 -8.29
N SER A 312 -12.63 -21.98 -9.53
CA SER A 312 -12.87 -23.17 -10.38
C SER A 312 -12.10 -24.43 -9.91
N ASP A 313 -11.04 -24.25 -9.11
CA ASP A 313 -10.13 -25.28 -8.62
C ASP A 313 -9.54 -24.83 -7.29
N HIS A 314 -8.58 -25.60 -6.73
CA HIS A 314 -7.86 -25.22 -5.51
C HIS A 314 -7.21 -23.83 -5.68
N PRO A 315 -7.42 -22.87 -4.78
CA PRO A 315 -7.02 -21.46 -4.97
C PRO A 315 -5.53 -21.27 -5.20
N LEU A 316 -4.68 -22.12 -4.60
CA LEU A 316 -3.22 -22.08 -4.79
C LEU A 316 -2.74 -22.73 -6.10
N SER A 317 -3.65 -23.35 -6.88
CA SER A 317 -3.31 -23.90 -8.19
C SER A 317 -3.15 -22.79 -9.24
N THR A 318 -2.12 -22.89 -10.07
CA THR A 318 -1.96 -21.99 -11.24
C THR A 318 -3.04 -22.18 -12.31
N ARG A 319 -3.87 -23.23 -12.19
CA ARG A 319 -5.02 -23.51 -13.06
C ARG A 319 -6.31 -22.88 -12.52
N ALA A 320 -6.34 -22.54 -11.24
CA ALA A 320 -7.52 -21.95 -10.61
C ALA A 320 -7.87 -20.61 -11.27
N LYS A 321 -9.14 -20.45 -11.58
CA LYS A 321 -9.71 -19.18 -12.04
C LYS A 321 -10.65 -18.66 -10.96
N CYS A 322 -10.59 -17.36 -10.68
CA CYS A 322 -11.62 -16.71 -9.91
C CYS A 322 -12.90 -16.68 -10.75
N GLU A 323 -13.92 -17.40 -10.31
CA GLU A 323 -15.23 -17.44 -10.98
C GLU A 323 -16.11 -16.30 -10.52
N GLN A 324 -16.06 -15.98 -9.22
CA GLN A 324 -16.88 -14.92 -8.63
C GLN A 324 -16.13 -14.26 -7.47
N THR A 325 -16.27 -12.93 -7.34
CA THR A 325 -15.83 -12.16 -6.19
C THR A 325 -16.99 -11.39 -5.60
N TRP A 326 -17.18 -11.58 -4.30
CA TRP A 326 -18.25 -11.00 -3.51
C TRP A 326 -17.68 -10.09 -2.43
N ILE A 327 -18.27 -8.92 -2.25
CA ILE A 327 -17.91 -7.95 -1.21
C ILE A 327 -19.22 -7.51 -0.53
N ASP A 328 -19.27 -7.57 0.79
CA ASP A 328 -20.46 -7.25 1.59
C ASP A 328 -21.73 -8.04 1.13
N GLY A 329 -21.53 -9.25 0.62
CA GLY A 329 -22.61 -10.06 0.07
C GLY A 329 -23.13 -9.63 -1.30
N ILE A 330 -22.46 -8.69 -1.97
CA ILE A 330 -22.77 -8.24 -3.33
C ILE A 330 -21.73 -8.79 -4.30
N GLN A 331 -22.19 -9.33 -5.43
CA GLN A 331 -21.31 -9.84 -6.47
C GLN A 331 -20.75 -8.70 -7.32
N TYR A 332 -19.47 -8.38 -7.15
CA TYR A 332 -18.75 -7.35 -7.93
C TYR A 332 -18.10 -7.90 -9.20
N PHE A 333 -17.77 -9.20 -9.22
CA PHE A 333 -17.22 -9.86 -10.40
C PHE A 333 -17.81 -11.27 -10.60
N SER A 334 -18.07 -11.63 -11.84
CA SER A 334 -18.27 -13.02 -12.27
C SER A 334 -17.78 -13.22 -13.70
N LEU A 335 -17.29 -14.44 -14.03
CA LEU A 335 -16.85 -14.78 -15.39
C LEU A 335 -17.95 -14.63 -16.43
N ASP A 336 -19.20 -14.99 -16.09
CA ASP A 336 -20.34 -14.88 -17.01
C ASP A 336 -20.62 -13.41 -17.33
N ARG A 337 -20.73 -12.56 -16.31
CA ARG A 337 -20.92 -11.12 -16.52
C ARG A 337 -19.75 -10.47 -17.26
N ASP A 338 -18.52 -10.88 -17.00
CA ASP A 338 -17.33 -10.37 -17.72
C ASP A 338 -17.40 -10.74 -19.20
N ALA A 339 -17.87 -11.94 -19.54
CA ALA A 339 -18.08 -12.36 -20.91
C ALA A 339 -19.14 -11.50 -21.63
N GLU A 340 -20.27 -11.22 -20.97
CA GLU A 340 -21.32 -10.32 -21.49
C GLU A 340 -20.79 -8.90 -21.71
N LEU A 341 -20.03 -8.36 -20.73
CA LEU A 341 -19.41 -7.03 -20.84
C LEU A 341 -18.42 -6.95 -22.01
N LYS A 342 -17.62 -7.98 -22.24
CA LYS A 342 -16.69 -8.04 -23.38
C LYS A 342 -17.41 -8.00 -24.72
N VAL A 343 -18.53 -8.68 -24.87
CA VAL A 343 -19.37 -8.61 -26.09
C VAL A 343 -19.88 -7.18 -26.28
N ARG A 344 -20.52 -6.62 -25.26
CA ARG A 344 -21.04 -5.23 -25.27
C ARG A 344 -19.95 -4.22 -25.67
N ASP A 345 -18.79 -4.29 -25.02
CA ASP A 345 -17.70 -3.36 -25.22
C ASP A 345 -17.07 -3.50 -26.62
N THR A 346 -17.02 -4.72 -27.15
CA THR A 346 -16.59 -4.99 -28.53
C THR A 346 -17.55 -4.34 -29.54
N GLU A 347 -18.85 -4.49 -29.37
CA GLU A 347 -19.86 -3.87 -30.18
C GLU A 347 -19.80 -2.35 -30.14
N LEU A 348 -19.69 -1.78 -28.92
CA LEU A 348 -19.55 -0.35 -28.71
C LEU A 348 -18.29 0.21 -29.39
N ARG A 349 -17.14 -0.47 -29.19
CA ARG A 349 -15.88 -0.12 -29.84
C ARG A 349 -16.03 -0.11 -31.37
N ASN A 350 -16.62 -1.14 -31.97
CA ASN A 350 -16.82 -1.23 -33.41
C ASN A 350 -17.71 -0.09 -33.91
N LYS A 351 -18.78 0.24 -33.19
CA LYS A 351 -19.66 1.37 -33.49
C LYS A 351 -18.91 2.71 -33.43
N LEU A 352 -18.08 2.93 -32.43
CA LEU A 352 -17.28 4.14 -32.29
C LEU A 352 -16.21 4.27 -33.38
N VAL A 353 -15.52 3.17 -33.71
CA VAL A 353 -14.54 3.12 -34.82
C VAL A 353 -15.21 3.45 -36.13
N SER A 354 -16.36 2.85 -36.46
CA SER A 354 -17.13 3.12 -37.69
C SER A 354 -17.53 4.60 -37.75
N LYS A 355 -17.98 5.18 -36.64
CA LYS A 355 -18.34 6.61 -36.55
C LYS A 355 -17.13 7.54 -36.76
N ILE A 356 -15.96 7.19 -36.27
CA ILE A 356 -14.72 7.95 -36.49
C ILE A 356 -14.29 7.87 -37.94
N LEU A 357 -14.31 6.67 -38.54
CA LEU A 357 -13.93 6.46 -39.93
C LEU A 357 -14.86 7.19 -40.89
N SER A 358 -16.17 7.19 -40.64
CA SER A 358 -17.12 7.94 -41.49
C SER A 358 -16.91 9.46 -41.44
N LYS A 359 -16.48 10.01 -40.29
CA LYS A 359 -16.15 11.45 -40.16
C LYS A 359 -14.82 11.84 -40.79
N LYS A 360 -13.86 10.91 -40.96
CA LYS A 360 -12.56 11.21 -41.59
C LYS A 360 -12.67 11.50 -43.10
N SER A 361 -13.77 11.10 -43.76
CA SER A 361 -13.99 11.44 -45.15
C SER A 361 -14.31 12.93 -45.40
N ASP A 362 -14.76 13.66 -44.34
CA ASP A 362 -15.15 15.07 -44.44
C ASP A 362 -14.07 16.08 -44.06
N VAL A 363 -12.93 15.61 -43.49
CA VAL A 363 -11.81 16.47 -43.08
C VAL A 363 -10.68 16.37 -44.08
N LYS A 364 -10.84 16.97 -45.27
CA LYS A 364 -9.70 17.32 -46.13
C LYS A 364 -8.89 18.43 -45.45
N GLY A 365 -7.72 18.07 -44.97
CA GLY A 365 -6.58 18.98 -44.87
C GLY A 365 -6.49 19.89 -43.65
N LYS A 366 -6.19 19.37 -42.45
CA LYS A 366 -5.28 20.06 -41.55
C LYS A 366 -4.05 19.16 -41.32
N LYS A 367 -2.93 19.57 -41.97
CA LYS A 367 -1.62 18.99 -41.65
C LYS A 367 -1.35 19.26 -40.17
N TRP A 368 -1.24 18.19 -39.37
CA TRP A 368 -0.68 18.28 -38.05
C TRP A 368 0.80 18.64 -38.17
N ASN A 369 1.18 19.82 -37.71
CA ASN A 369 2.58 20.21 -37.59
C ASN A 369 3.19 19.45 -36.40
N HIS A 370 4.14 18.58 -36.74
CA HIS A 370 4.85 17.68 -35.82
C HIS A 370 5.91 18.39 -34.96
N ASN A 371 5.76 19.69 -34.68
CA ASN A 371 6.80 20.50 -33.99
C ASN A 371 6.45 20.91 -32.56
N GLU A 372 5.52 20.26 -31.89
CA GLU A 372 5.43 20.35 -30.43
C GLU A 372 5.91 19.04 -29.78
N LYS A 373 7.23 18.84 -29.87
CA LYS A 373 7.94 17.88 -29.02
C LYS A 373 8.46 18.59 -27.80
N LYS A 374 8.26 17.91 -26.64
CA LYS A 374 8.91 18.08 -25.34
C LYS A 374 8.24 19.06 -24.39
N SER A 375 7.27 18.53 -23.62
CA SER A 375 7.25 18.62 -22.15
C SER A 375 6.03 17.85 -21.61
N ALA A 376 6.17 16.58 -21.40
CA ALA A 376 5.37 15.79 -20.49
C ALA A 376 6.21 14.59 -20.07
N ASN A 377 7.17 14.83 -19.19
CA ASN A 377 7.80 13.74 -18.44
C ASN A 377 6.78 13.32 -17.37
N HIS A 378 5.97 12.32 -17.67
CA HIS A 378 5.28 11.56 -16.65
C HIS A 378 6.30 10.64 -15.98
N HIS A 379 6.76 11.03 -14.80
CA HIS A 379 7.54 10.15 -13.94
C HIS A 379 6.61 9.08 -13.35
N ASN A 380 6.52 7.95 -14.03
CA ASN A 380 5.99 6.72 -13.45
C ASN A 380 7.14 6.00 -12.73
N CYS A 381 7.04 5.82 -11.42
CA CYS A 381 7.97 5.00 -10.63
C CYS A 381 8.05 3.54 -11.14
N LEU A 382 7.09 3.09 -11.96
CA LEU A 382 7.01 1.75 -12.55
C LEU A 382 7.74 1.60 -13.88
N GLU A 383 8.20 2.69 -14.53
CA GLU A 383 8.87 2.61 -15.84
C GLU A 383 10.41 2.60 -15.76
N LYS A 384 10.98 2.62 -14.55
CA LYS A 384 12.43 2.51 -14.35
C LYS A 384 12.81 1.27 -13.51
N LEU A 385 12.03 0.18 -13.63
CA LEU A 385 12.46 -1.15 -13.22
C LEU A 385 13.07 -1.90 -14.40
#